data_14cc4eedbfbb257a7e33f2d8b9a1395a
#
_entry.id   14cc4eedbfbb257a7e33f2d8b9a1395a
#
_cell.length_a   1.000
_cell.length_b   1.000
_cell.length_c   1.000
_cell.angle_alpha   90.00
_cell.angle_beta   90.00
_cell.angle_gamma   90.00
#
_symmetry.space_group_name_H-M   'P 1'
#
loop_
_entity.id
_entity.type
_entity.pdbx_description
1 polymer ?
#
loop_
_entity_poly.entity_id
_entity_poly.type
_entity_poly.pdbx_seq_one_letter_code
_entity_poly.pdbx_strand_id
1 'polypeptide(L)'
;CTGGDQSAHDGNYDGRGTIGLPMEELHTAIRDVPKPVIARVQGFAIGGGNVLCTICDLTICSEKAVFGQVGPKMGSVDPGYGTAFLARVVGEKKAREIWYLNKRYSGPEAVAMGLANICVPHEQLDATVQEWAETICERSPTAIAIAKRSFNMDTAHQAGIAGLGMYALKLYYDTEESREGVNALKEKRKPDFRKYAK
;
A
#
# COMPACT_ATOMS: atom_id res chain seq x y z
N CYS A 1 7.28 2.54 5.98
CA CYS A 1 5.94 2.67 6.57
C CYS A 1 5.35 1.28 6.80
N THR A 2 4.80 1.05 7.99
CA THR A 2 4.20 -0.25 8.37
C THR A 2 2.69 -0.17 8.63
N GLY A 3 2.05 0.85 8.13
CA GLY A 3 0.64 1.13 8.34
C GLY A 3 0.40 2.10 9.50
N GLY A 4 -0.83 2.07 10.05
CA GLY A 4 -1.23 2.94 11.15
C GLY A 4 -0.57 2.60 12.48
N ASP A 5 -0.48 3.59 13.35
CA ASP A 5 0.00 3.42 14.72
C ASP A 5 -1.05 2.67 15.56
N GLN A 6 -0.72 1.47 15.98
CA GLN A 6 -1.62 0.62 16.76
C GLN A 6 -1.89 1.18 18.17
N SER A 7 -1.02 2.05 18.70
CA SER A 7 -1.23 2.69 20.00
C SER A 7 -2.32 3.77 19.96
N ALA A 8 -2.56 4.34 18.79
CA ALA A 8 -3.60 5.33 18.54
C ALA A 8 -4.99 4.71 18.22
N HIS A 9 -5.09 3.39 18.22
CA HIS A 9 -6.32 2.66 17.90
C HIS A 9 -7.22 2.61 19.16
N ASP A 10 -8.01 3.64 19.35
CA ASP A 10 -8.92 3.77 20.51
C ASP A 10 -10.30 3.13 20.31
N GLY A 11 -10.53 2.52 19.15
CA GLY A 11 -11.81 1.92 18.77
C GLY A 11 -12.80 2.89 18.13
N ASN A 12 -12.49 4.17 18.06
CA ASN A 12 -13.31 5.18 17.40
C ASN A 12 -12.78 5.43 15.98
N TYR A 13 -13.44 4.84 15.00
CA TYR A 13 -13.14 5.08 13.59
C TYR A 13 -14.12 6.11 13.03
N ASP A 14 -13.62 7.27 12.63
CA ASP A 14 -14.43 8.40 12.15
C ASP A 14 -14.65 8.42 10.62
N GLY A 15 -14.23 7.37 9.92
CA GLY A 15 -14.35 7.27 8.47
C GLY A 15 -13.19 7.88 7.68
N ARG A 16 -12.19 8.49 8.35
CA ARG A 16 -11.06 9.16 7.70
C ARG A 16 -9.79 8.32 7.61
N GLY A 17 -9.85 7.06 7.97
CA GLY A 17 -8.72 6.17 8.02
C GLY A 17 -8.64 5.45 9.36
N THR A 18 -7.73 4.49 9.49
CA THR A 18 -7.59 3.64 10.68
C THR A 18 -7.15 4.38 11.94
N ILE A 19 -6.69 5.62 11.81
CA ILE A 19 -6.19 6.48 12.89
C ILE A 19 -6.61 7.94 12.71
N GLY A 20 -7.76 8.19 12.07
CA GLY A 20 -8.21 9.55 11.77
C GLY A 20 -7.43 10.24 10.65
N LEU A 21 -6.54 9.53 9.94
CA LEU A 21 -5.85 10.07 8.77
C LEU A 21 -6.74 10.01 7.53
N PRO A 22 -6.77 11.07 6.71
CA PRO A 22 -7.57 11.13 5.49
C PRO A 22 -6.94 10.26 4.37
N MET A 23 -6.98 8.93 4.52
CA MET A 23 -6.31 7.99 3.61
C MET A 23 -6.86 8.03 2.19
N GLU A 24 -8.17 8.21 2.04
CA GLU A 24 -8.79 8.34 0.71
C GLU A 24 -8.29 9.61 0.00
N GLU A 25 -8.24 10.72 0.72
CA GLU A 25 -7.72 11.99 0.20
C GLU A 25 -6.24 11.87 -0.17
N LEU A 26 -5.43 11.22 0.67
CA LEU A 26 -4.01 10.98 0.39
C LEU A 26 -3.83 10.13 -0.88
N HIS A 27 -4.56 9.03 -0.99
CA HIS A 27 -4.49 8.16 -2.16
C HIS A 27 -4.91 8.90 -3.43
N THR A 28 -5.99 9.66 -3.36
CA THR A 28 -6.47 10.48 -4.48
C THR A 28 -5.45 11.55 -4.86
N ALA A 29 -4.87 12.26 -3.88
CA ALA A 29 -3.86 13.28 -4.13
C ALA A 29 -2.61 12.71 -4.82
N ILE A 30 -2.12 11.54 -4.42
CA ILE A 30 -0.99 10.88 -5.07
C ILE A 30 -1.30 10.59 -6.55
N ARG A 31 -2.49 10.11 -6.83
CA ARG A 31 -2.91 9.75 -8.20
C ARG A 31 -3.21 10.98 -9.07
N ASP A 32 -3.78 12.03 -8.49
CA ASP A 32 -4.30 13.18 -9.25
C ASP A 32 -3.31 14.32 -9.43
N VAL A 33 -2.28 14.43 -8.57
CA VAL A 33 -1.25 15.45 -8.76
C VAL A 33 -0.62 15.33 -10.15
N PRO A 34 -0.53 16.43 -10.93
CA PRO A 34 -0.04 16.38 -12.31
C PRO A 34 1.49 16.28 -12.41
N LYS A 35 2.08 15.51 -11.50
CA LYS A 35 3.52 15.25 -11.39
C LYS A 35 3.73 13.81 -10.99
N PRO A 36 4.80 13.15 -11.42
CA PRO A 36 5.17 11.83 -10.91
C PRO A 36 5.44 11.87 -9.41
N VAL A 37 4.99 10.82 -8.72
CA VAL A 37 5.27 10.58 -7.31
C VAL A 37 6.13 9.33 -7.21
N ILE A 38 7.30 9.46 -6.60
CA ILE A 38 8.27 8.37 -6.44
C ILE A 38 8.22 7.84 -5.01
N ALA A 39 7.92 6.57 -4.83
CA ALA A 39 8.09 5.89 -3.56
C ALA A 39 9.57 5.52 -3.37
N ARG A 40 10.22 6.13 -2.38
CA ARG A 40 11.58 5.82 -1.93
C ARG A 40 11.51 4.86 -0.74
N VAL A 41 11.91 3.61 -0.95
CA VAL A 41 11.72 2.54 0.05
C VAL A 41 13.05 2.05 0.58
N GLN A 42 13.42 2.48 1.79
CA GLN A 42 14.67 2.10 2.43
C GLN A 42 14.58 0.86 3.34
N GLY A 43 13.37 0.48 3.76
CA GLY A 43 13.13 -0.60 4.71
C GLY A 43 11.71 -1.13 4.56
N PHE A 44 10.95 -1.25 5.63
CA PHE A 44 9.61 -1.85 5.59
C PHE A 44 8.59 -0.99 4.83
N ALA A 45 7.92 -1.61 3.87
CA ALA A 45 6.73 -1.12 3.15
C ALA A 45 5.60 -2.15 3.31
N ILE A 46 4.90 -2.10 4.43
CA ILE A 46 3.97 -3.14 4.87
C ILE A 46 2.56 -2.55 5.08
N GLY A 47 1.52 -3.30 4.69
CA GLY A 47 0.15 -2.84 4.85
C GLY A 47 -0.08 -1.52 4.10
N GLY A 48 -0.48 -0.45 4.78
CA GLY A 48 -0.64 0.88 4.17
C GLY A 48 0.61 1.38 3.46
N GLY A 49 1.81 1.08 3.97
CA GLY A 49 3.07 1.40 3.29
C GLY A 49 3.23 0.69 1.95
N ASN A 50 2.78 -0.56 1.84
CA ASN A 50 2.75 -1.28 0.56
C ASN A 50 1.71 -0.70 -0.39
N VAL A 51 0.55 -0.28 0.13
CA VAL A 51 -0.48 0.41 -0.67
C VAL A 51 0.07 1.71 -1.26
N LEU A 52 0.79 2.52 -0.49
CA LEU A 52 1.45 3.73 -1.00
C LEU A 52 2.42 3.43 -2.14
N CYS A 53 3.26 2.40 -2.01
CA CYS A 53 4.14 1.96 -3.10
C CYS A 53 3.35 1.54 -4.35
N THR A 54 2.21 0.87 -4.15
CA THR A 54 1.36 0.39 -5.25
C THR A 54 0.74 1.54 -6.05
N ILE A 55 0.38 2.66 -5.41
CA ILE A 55 -0.30 3.79 -6.05
C ILE A 55 0.64 4.91 -6.50
N CYS A 56 1.87 4.95 -6.02
CA CYS A 56 2.89 5.86 -6.56
C CYS A 56 3.21 5.49 -8.02
N ASP A 57 3.64 6.49 -8.79
CA ASP A 57 3.95 6.29 -10.20
C ASP A 57 5.21 5.43 -10.42
N LEU A 58 6.17 5.57 -9.52
CA LEU A 58 7.44 4.83 -9.54
C LEU A 58 7.81 4.40 -8.11
N THR A 59 8.51 3.28 -8.01
CA THR A 59 9.04 2.77 -6.73
C THR A 59 10.50 2.39 -6.90
N ILE A 60 11.38 3.06 -6.15
CA ILE A 60 12.79 2.77 -6.04
C ILE A 60 13.06 2.25 -4.64
N CYS A 61 13.65 1.08 -4.53
CA CYS A 61 13.87 0.45 -3.23
C CYS A 61 15.35 0.09 -2.99
N SER A 62 15.72 -0.01 -1.72
CA SER A 62 17.01 -0.55 -1.33
C SER A 62 16.94 -2.07 -1.15
N GLU A 63 18.09 -2.72 -1.15
CA GLU A 63 18.24 -4.15 -0.84
C GLU A 63 17.70 -4.53 0.56
N LYS A 64 17.58 -3.53 1.48
CA LYS A 64 17.01 -3.70 2.83
C LYS A 64 15.48 -3.56 2.83
N ALA A 65 14.88 -3.26 1.68
CA ALA A 65 13.44 -3.09 1.60
C ALA A 65 12.71 -4.42 1.78
N VAL A 66 11.59 -4.36 2.49
CA VAL A 66 10.71 -5.51 2.73
C VAL A 66 9.26 -5.08 2.46
N PHE A 67 8.65 -5.73 1.50
CA PHE A 67 7.27 -5.46 1.08
C PHE A 67 6.30 -6.54 1.57
N GLY A 68 5.03 -6.19 1.71
CA GLY A 68 3.98 -7.17 2.01
C GLY A 68 2.71 -6.57 2.55
N GLN A 69 1.70 -7.42 2.68
CA GLN A 69 0.43 -7.09 3.33
C GLN A 69 0.29 -7.83 4.64
N VAL A 70 -0.56 -7.30 5.54
CA VAL A 70 -0.81 -7.89 6.86
C VAL A 70 -2.29 -7.85 7.25
N GLY A 71 -3.15 -7.23 6.45
CA GLY A 71 -4.56 -7.02 6.78
C GLY A 71 -5.23 -8.26 7.34
N PRO A 72 -5.32 -9.39 6.62
CA PRO A 72 -5.97 -10.60 7.12
C PRO A 72 -5.38 -11.16 8.42
N LYS A 73 -4.06 -11.02 8.60
CA LYS A 73 -3.40 -11.49 9.83
C LYS A 73 -3.68 -10.60 11.05
N MET A 74 -3.90 -9.31 10.80
CA MET A 74 -4.10 -8.30 11.86
C MET A 74 -5.57 -8.04 12.16
N GLY A 75 -6.50 -8.67 11.43
CA GLY A 75 -7.92 -8.34 11.55
C GLY A 75 -8.22 -6.98 10.90
N SER A 76 -7.74 -6.77 9.68
CA SER A 76 -8.00 -5.56 8.90
C SER A 76 -8.29 -5.91 7.45
N VAL A 77 -8.99 -5.04 6.77
CA VAL A 77 -9.31 -5.13 5.35
C VAL A 77 -8.57 -4.05 4.56
N ASP A 78 -8.56 -4.20 3.23
CA ASP A 78 -8.01 -3.18 2.36
C ASP A 78 -8.96 -1.97 2.29
N PRO A 79 -8.50 -0.76 2.65
CA PRO A 79 -9.31 0.44 2.50
C PRO A 79 -9.32 0.99 1.06
N GLY A 80 -8.97 0.18 0.05
CA GLY A 80 -9.17 0.56 -1.34
C GLY A 80 -8.15 0.03 -2.34
N TYR A 81 -6.98 0.61 -2.43
CA TYR A 81 -6.06 0.35 -3.55
C TYR A 81 -5.11 -0.85 -3.36
N GLY A 82 -5.11 -1.49 -2.22
CA GLY A 82 -4.19 -2.58 -1.92
C GLY A 82 -4.60 -3.94 -2.48
N THR A 83 -5.77 -4.08 -3.07
CA THR A 83 -6.27 -5.32 -3.68
C THR A 83 -6.40 -5.21 -5.20
N ALA A 84 -7.46 -4.64 -5.72
CA ALA A 84 -7.72 -4.60 -7.16
C ALA A 84 -6.64 -3.84 -7.94
N PHE A 85 -6.15 -2.73 -7.39
CA PHE A 85 -5.08 -1.98 -8.02
C PHE A 85 -3.72 -2.70 -7.94
N LEU A 86 -3.41 -3.35 -6.82
CA LEU A 86 -2.22 -4.20 -6.70
C LEU A 86 -2.23 -5.33 -7.72
N ALA A 87 -3.41 -5.95 -7.97
CA ALA A 87 -3.55 -7.00 -8.96
C ALA A 87 -3.19 -6.53 -10.38
N ARG A 88 -3.43 -5.26 -10.69
CA ARG A 88 -3.01 -4.68 -11.95
C ARG A 88 -1.49 -4.50 -12.04
N VAL A 89 -0.83 -4.21 -10.92
CA VAL A 89 0.63 -3.99 -10.87
C VAL A 89 1.40 -5.32 -10.92
N VAL A 90 1.03 -6.29 -10.08
CA VAL A 90 1.79 -7.54 -9.90
C VAL A 90 1.11 -8.78 -10.52
N GLY A 91 -0.04 -8.60 -11.13
CA GLY A 91 -0.90 -9.69 -11.58
C GLY A 91 -1.75 -10.29 -10.47
N GLU A 92 -2.94 -10.80 -10.83
CA GLU A 92 -3.96 -11.23 -9.88
C GLU A 92 -3.50 -12.35 -8.95
N LYS A 93 -2.80 -13.36 -9.49
CA LYS A 93 -2.32 -14.49 -8.68
C LYS A 93 -1.32 -14.06 -7.62
N LYS A 94 -0.38 -13.18 -7.97
CA LYS A 94 0.61 -12.65 -7.04
C LYS A 94 -0.03 -11.73 -6.00
N ALA A 95 -0.96 -10.88 -6.39
CA ALA A 95 -1.70 -10.04 -5.44
C ALA A 95 -2.47 -10.86 -4.41
N ARG A 96 -3.15 -11.95 -4.83
CA ARG A 96 -3.84 -12.88 -3.94
C ARG A 96 -2.87 -13.61 -3.00
N GLU A 97 -1.70 -14.05 -3.50
CA GLU A 97 -0.65 -14.64 -2.67
C GLU A 97 -0.18 -13.66 -1.57
N ILE A 98 0.10 -12.40 -1.95
CA ILE A 98 0.53 -11.36 -1.02
C ILE A 98 -0.51 -11.16 0.10
N TRP A 99 -1.77 -11.07 -0.27
CA TRP A 99 -2.88 -10.82 0.66
C TRP A 99 -3.24 -12.03 1.51
N TYR A 100 -3.39 -13.20 0.91
CA TYR A 100 -3.90 -14.37 1.62
C TYR A 100 -2.85 -15.02 2.50
N LEU A 101 -1.58 -15.02 2.08
CA LEU A 101 -0.49 -15.66 2.82
C LEU A 101 0.30 -14.68 3.70
N ASN A 102 0.14 -13.38 3.50
CA ASN A 102 0.87 -12.32 4.23
C ASN A 102 2.39 -12.56 4.26
N LYS A 103 2.93 -13.08 3.17
CA LYS A 103 4.38 -13.27 2.99
C LYS A 103 5.11 -11.92 2.95
N ARG A 104 6.41 -11.98 3.21
CA ARG A 104 7.34 -10.87 3.03
C ARG A 104 8.13 -11.09 1.75
N TYR A 105 8.38 -9.99 1.03
CA TYR A 105 9.11 -9.97 -0.22
C TYR A 105 10.24 -8.97 -0.11
N SER A 106 11.44 -9.38 -0.55
CA SER A 106 12.63 -8.54 -0.62
C SER A 106 12.53 -7.51 -1.76
N GLY A 107 13.44 -6.54 -1.78
CA GLY A 107 13.56 -5.57 -2.87
C GLY A 107 13.69 -6.23 -4.25
N PRO A 108 14.61 -7.20 -4.45
CA PRO A 108 14.72 -7.92 -5.72
C PRO A 108 13.45 -8.67 -6.12
N GLU A 109 12.74 -9.30 -5.18
CA GLU A 109 11.45 -9.96 -5.46
C GLU A 109 10.37 -8.94 -5.85
N ALA A 110 10.36 -7.76 -5.22
CA ALA A 110 9.45 -6.67 -5.58
C ALA A 110 9.68 -6.17 -7.02
N VAL A 111 10.95 -6.08 -7.45
CA VAL A 111 11.30 -5.76 -8.84
C VAL A 111 10.85 -6.86 -9.79
N ALA A 112 11.13 -8.12 -9.46
CA ALA A 112 10.76 -9.26 -10.30
C ALA A 112 9.25 -9.39 -10.54
N MET A 113 8.42 -8.95 -9.59
CA MET A 113 6.95 -8.96 -9.73
C MET A 113 6.36 -7.65 -10.25
N GLY A 114 7.18 -6.63 -10.52
CA GLY A 114 6.74 -5.33 -11.03
C GLY A 114 6.20 -4.36 -9.96
N LEU A 115 6.34 -4.68 -8.67
CA LEU A 115 5.95 -3.78 -7.56
C LEU A 115 6.95 -2.63 -7.36
N ALA A 116 8.22 -2.85 -7.68
CA ALA A 116 9.26 -1.84 -7.70
C ALA A 116 9.94 -1.77 -9.07
N ASN A 117 10.41 -0.59 -9.45
CA ASN A 117 11.10 -0.38 -10.72
C ASN A 117 12.56 -0.85 -10.68
N ILE A 118 13.24 -0.59 -9.56
CA ILE A 118 14.63 -0.95 -9.35
C ILE A 118 14.93 -1.18 -7.85
N CYS A 119 15.86 -2.08 -7.58
CA CYS A 119 16.43 -2.30 -6.26
C CYS A 119 17.93 -2.04 -6.32
N VAL A 120 18.42 -1.18 -5.42
CA VAL A 120 19.81 -0.73 -5.37
C VAL A 120 20.43 -0.96 -3.99
N PRO A 121 21.76 -0.97 -3.85
CA PRO A 121 22.43 -0.91 -2.56
C PRO A 121 21.90 0.25 -1.72
N HIS A 122 21.79 0.04 -0.41
CA HIS A 122 21.14 1.01 0.49
C HIS A 122 21.75 2.41 0.41
N GLU A 123 23.05 2.49 0.32
CA GLU A 123 23.81 3.73 0.19
C GLU A 123 23.62 4.47 -1.14
N GLN A 124 23.13 3.79 -2.16
CA GLN A 124 22.87 4.37 -3.49
C GLN A 124 21.42 4.85 -3.64
N LEU A 125 20.55 4.54 -2.69
CA LEU A 125 19.11 4.79 -2.82
C LEU A 125 18.79 6.27 -3.08
N ASP A 126 19.37 7.16 -2.31
CA ASP A 126 19.10 8.60 -2.44
C ASP A 126 19.63 9.17 -3.77
N ALA A 127 20.83 8.75 -4.17
CA ALA A 127 21.42 9.17 -5.43
C ALA A 127 20.58 8.69 -6.63
N THR A 128 20.10 7.45 -6.59
CA THR A 128 19.24 6.90 -7.66
C THR A 128 17.89 7.61 -7.74
N VAL A 129 17.26 7.91 -6.59
CA VAL A 129 16.00 8.66 -6.57
C VAL A 129 16.20 10.07 -7.14
N GLN A 130 17.30 10.73 -6.77
CA GLN A 130 17.64 12.06 -7.27
C GLN A 130 17.87 12.06 -8.78
N GLU A 131 18.67 11.13 -9.28
CA GLU A 131 18.94 10.95 -10.71
C GLU A 131 17.64 10.78 -11.51
N TRP A 132 16.73 9.93 -11.04
CA TRP A 132 15.46 9.71 -11.72
C TRP A 132 14.57 10.97 -11.67
N ALA A 133 14.54 11.67 -10.53
CA ALA A 133 13.79 12.92 -10.39
C ALA A 133 14.32 14.00 -11.33
N GLU A 134 15.64 14.17 -11.42
CA GLU A 134 16.30 15.11 -12.33
C GLU A 134 15.99 14.75 -13.80
N THR A 135 16.13 13.48 -14.16
CA THR A 135 15.77 12.99 -15.49
C THR A 135 14.32 13.34 -15.84
N ILE A 136 13.38 13.17 -14.91
CA ILE A 136 11.97 13.54 -15.11
C ILE A 136 11.83 15.05 -15.28
N CYS A 137 12.54 15.85 -14.48
CA CYS A 137 12.49 17.31 -14.55
C CYS A 137 13.02 17.89 -15.87
N GLU A 138 13.86 17.14 -16.59
CA GLU A 138 14.33 17.49 -17.93
C GLU A 138 13.28 17.23 -19.04
N ARG A 139 12.16 16.61 -18.71
CA ARG A 139 11.10 16.27 -19.68
C ARG A 139 9.99 17.32 -19.63
N SER A 140 9.17 17.34 -20.68
CA SER A 140 8.02 18.23 -20.76
C SER A 140 7.02 17.96 -19.62
N PRO A 141 6.78 18.91 -18.70
CA PRO A 141 5.86 18.69 -17.59
C PRO A 141 4.43 18.44 -18.05
N THR A 142 4.00 19.10 -19.12
CA THR A 142 2.66 18.91 -19.70
C THR A 142 2.52 17.52 -20.30
N ALA A 143 3.53 17.03 -21.03
CA ALA A 143 3.48 15.69 -21.61
C ALA A 143 3.44 14.60 -20.50
N ILE A 144 4.22 14.77 -19.43
CA ILE A 144 4.18 13.86 -18.29
C ILE A 144 2.83 13.89 -17.59
N ALA A 145 2.25 15.07 -17.34
CA ALA A 145 0.94 15.21 -16.72
C ALA A 145 -0.16 14.52 -17.56
N ILE A 146 -0.12 14.67 -18.88
CA ILE A 146 -1.05 13.99 -19.80
C ILE A 146 -0.84 12.48 -19.76
N ALA A 147 0.41 12.00 -19.78
CA ALA A 147 0.73 10.57 -19.69
C ALA A 147 0.20 9.97 -18.38
N LYS A 148 0.45 10.62 -17.24
CA LYS A 148 -0.09 10.18 -15.94
C LYS A 148 -1.61 10.12 -15.95
N ARG A 149 -2.28 11.13 -16.47
CA ARG A 149 -3.75 11.11 -16.63
C ARG A 149 -4.22 9.96 -17.51
N SER A 150 -3.54 9.71 -18.62
CA SER A 150 -3.86 8.60 -19.53
C SER A 150 -3.75 7.24 -18.83
N PHE A 151 -2.66 6.98 -18.08
CA PHE A 151 -2.52 5.76 -17.28
C PHE A 151 -3.62 5.63 -16.22
N ASN A 152 -3.99 6.74 -15.56
CA ASN A 152 -5.01 6.72 -14.52
C ASN A 152 -6.42 6.52 -15.09
N MET A 153 -6.71 6.94 -16.32
CA MET A 153 -8.00 6.72 -16.96
C MET A 153 -8.33 5.24 -17.14
N ASP A 154 -7.35 4.42 -17.45
CA ASP A 154 -7.53 2.97 -17.58
C ASP A 154 -7.99 2.30 -16.28
N THR A 155 -7.72 2.92 -15.15
CA THR A 155 -8.12 2.45 -13.81
C THR A 155 -9.19 3.34 -13.14
N ALA A 156 -9.78 4.28 -13.86
CA ALA A 156 -10.75 5.23 -13.31
C ALA A 156 -11.99 4.53 -12.73
N HIS A 157 -12.41 3.40 -13.30
CA HIS A 157 -13.50 2.59 -12.80
C HIS A 157 -13.24 2.00 -11.39
N GLN A 158 -11.99 1.97 -10.94
CA GLN A 158 -11.60 1.50 -9.59
C GLN A 158 -11.61 2.62 -8.56
N ALA A 159 -11.80 3.88 -8.94
CA ALA A 159 -11.72 5.02 -8.02
C ALA A 159 -12.72 4.91 -6.85
N GLY A 160 -13.91 4.34 -7.08
CA GLY A 160 -14.91 4.13 -6.04
C GLY A 160 -14.56 3.05 -5.00
N ILE A 161 -13.53 2.23 -5.26
CA ILE A 161 -13.15 1.14 -4.35
C ILE A 161 -12.60 1.68 -3.02
N ALA A 162 -11.96 2.85 -3.04
CA ALA A 162 -11.43 3.47 -1.83
C ALA A 162 -12.57 3.85 -0.87
N GLY A 163 -13.59 4.55 -1.36
CA GLY A 163 -14.77 4.90 -0.56
C GLY A 163 -15.50 3.66 -0.03
N LEU A 164 -15.74 2.66 -0.88
CA LEU A 164 -16.32 1.39 -0.43
C LEU A 164 -15.46 0.71 0.63
N GLY A 165 -14.16 0.67 0.44
CA GLY A 165 -13.21 0.07 1.37
C GLY A 165 -13.22 0.77 2.73
N MET A 166 -13.35 2.08 2.78
CA MET A 166 -13.45 2.85 4.03
C MET A 166 -14.71 2.52 4.83
N TYR A 167 -15.87 2.39 4.16
CA TYR A 167 -17.09 1.94 4.83
C TYR A 167 -16.99 0.49 5.30
N ALA A 168 -16.42 -0.40 4.50
CA ALA A 168 -16.19 -1.79 4.88
C ALA A 168 -15.26 -1.89 6.09
N LEU A 169 -14.20 -1.10 6.12
CA LEU A 169 -13.27 -1.04 7.25
C LEU A 169 -13.97 -0.60 8.55
N LYS A 170 -14.81 0.43 8.47
CA LYS A 170 -15.60 0.89 9.62
C LYS A 170 -16.49 -0.22 10.19
N LEU A 171 -17.26 -0.88 9.33
CA LEU A 171 -18.15 -1.97 9.74
C LEU A 171 -17.36 -3.17 10.30
N TYR A 172 -16.21 -3.48 9.70
CA TYR A 172 -15.39 -4.60 10.14
C TYR A 172 -14.75 -4.35 11.50
N TYR A 173 -14.29 -3.12 11.77
CA TYR A 173 -13.67 -2.76 13.05
C TYR A 173 -14.62 -2.78 14.24
N ASP A 174 -15.93 -2.79 14.01
CA ASP A 174 -16.93 -2.99 15.05
C ASP A 174 -17.08 -4.46 15.46
N THR A 175 -16.42 -5.39 14.77
CA THR A 175 -16.50 -6.83 15.03
C THR A 175 -15.43 -7.30 16.02
N GLU A 176 -15.70 -8.42 16.71
CA GLU A 176 -14.69 -9.11 17.53
C GLU A 176 -13.56 -9.69 16.68
N GLU A 177 -13.88 -10.14 15.47
CA GLU A 177 -12.91 -10.70 14.53
C GLU A 177 -11.77 -9.72 14.23
N SER A 178 -12.09 -8.44 14.03
CA SER A 178 -11.08 -7.41 13.73
C SER A 178 -10.07 -7.21 14.86
N ARG A 179 -10.45 -7.50 16.10
CA ARG A 179 -9.60 -7.34 17.29
C ARG A 179 -8.66 -8.52 17.52
N GLU A 180 -8.98 -9.67 16.94
CA GLU A 180 -8.25 -10.91 17.19
C GLU A 180 -6.76 -10.81 16.84
N GLY A 181 -6.42 -10.27 15.68
CA GLY A 181 -5.02 -10.17 15.26
C GLY A 181 -4.19 -9.24 16.15
N VAL A 182 -4.77 -8.09 16.54
CA VAL A 182 -4.12 -7.11 17.43
C VAL A 182 -3.96 -7.70 18.84
N ASN A 183 -4.99 -8.36 19.38
CA ASN A 183 -4.93 -9.00 20.69
C ASN A 183 -3.90 -10.13 20.71
N ALA A 184 -3.90 -10.98 19.69
CA ALA A 184 -2.90 -12.05 19.56
C ALA A 184 -1.46 -11.52 19.54
N LEU A 185 -1.24 -10.37 18.84
CA LEU A 185 0.07 -9.72 18.83
C LEU A 185 0.47 -9.23 20.22
N LYS A 186 -0.44 -8.54 20.93
CA LYS A 186 -0.20 -8.05 22.31
C LYS A 186 0.09 -9.20 23.29
N GLU A 187 -0.65 -10.30 23.14
CA GLU A 187 -0.55 -11.50 23.96
C GLU A 187 0.59 -12.46 23.51
N LYS A 188 1.32 -12.11 22.46
CA LYS A 188 2.42 -12.92 21.86
C LYS A 188 2.00 -14.35 21.50
N ARG A 189 0.77 -14.54 21.05
CA ARG A 189 0.22 -15.81 20.57
C ARG A 189 -0.09 -15.77 19.07
N LYS A 190 -0.41 -16.92 18.48
CA LYS A 190 -0.95 -16.98 17.13
C LYS A 190 -2.42 -16.53 17.13
N PRO A 191 -2.88 -15.74 16.14
CA PRO A 191 -4.28 -15.40 16.02
C PRO A 191 -5.12 -16.66 15.68
N ASP A 192 -6.33 -16.72 16.22
CA ASP A 192 -7.30 -17.78 15.94
C ASP A 192 -8.54 -17.22 15.24
N PHE A 193 -8.44 -17.08 13.93
CA PHE A 193 -9.55 -16.65 13.09
C PHE A 193 -10.52 -17.79 12.74
N ARG A 194 -10.18 -19.06 13.01
CA ARG A 194 -11.05 -20.20 12.67
C ARG A 194 -12.40 -20.15 13.39
N LYS A 195 -12.44 -19.62 14.61
CA LYS A 195 -13.67 -19.45 15.38
C LYS A 195 -14.69 -18.49 14.75
N TYR A 196 -14.26 -17.66 13.78
CA TYR A 196 -15.13 -16.74 13.04
C TYR A 196 -15.50 -17.27 11.64
N ALA A 197 -14.94 -18.41 11.21
CA ALA A 197 -15.30 -19.03 9.93
C ALA A 197 -16.77 -19.47 9.96
N LYS A 198 -17.52 -19.07 8.93
CA LYS A 198 -18.94 -19.43 8.74
C LYS A 198 -19.08 -20.58 7.78
#